data_77e576fb71526311535237a63c0e5e3b
#
_entry.id   77e576fb71526311535237a63c0e5e3b
#
_cell.length_a   1.000
_cell.length_b   1.000
_cell.length_c   1.000
_cell.angle_alpha   90.00
_cell.angle_beta   90.00
_cell.angle_gamma   90.00
#
_symmetry.space_group_name_H-M   'P 1'
#
loop_
_entity.id
_entity.type
_entity.pdbx_description
1 polymer ?
#
loop_
_entity_poly.entity_id
_entity_poly.type
_entity_poly.pdbx_seq_one_letter_code
_entity_poly.pdbx_strand_id
1 'polypeptide(L)'
;MALITTSVPNLVGGVSQQPATQRLPNQCEAQENAMPLVVGGLTKRPPTNYVNQLKNSTSSVNATDAFTHVVTRDVDEEFLVTLTGSGNTVLVHDLDGTQKIVHTDLGSSTYLTDSSPSSNFKAVSIADVTFLVNTSVTCQLADTLSTFSRGLTAQPNEALIWIKASGQGIHFKVQSFLDGGSEVQIGEFDHDPAATDIDPDMSSETYAYPPDPPSTEAIAANLAGDINGVTDYTSTSQGSVVFVSHSSTDFTLTVEDSLGQSAHRVIKDSVQNFSDLPSIAKNGMKILVKGDPESDVDDYHVIFETNGGADFGEGLWVETIGGGEKFTWNYDTLPHILIRQSDGTFMVKRADRTTPGSNVPAGSDYTNFGFNPRETGALLTNPS
;
A
#
# COMPACT_ATOMS: atom_id res chain seq x y z
N MET A 1 -37.63 -67.85 36.20
CA MET A 1 -36.81 -66.86 35.45
C MET A 1 -35.38 -67.06 35.94
N ALA A 2 -34.45 -67.30 35.04
CA ALA A 2 -33.03 -67.35 35.42
C ALA A 2 -32.52 -65.94 35.68
N LEU A 3 -31.87 -65.72 36.80
CA LEU A 3 -31.24 -64.45 37.16
C LEU A 3 -30.00 -64.29 36.33
N ILE A 4 -29.96 -63.31 35.43
CA ILE A 4 -28.79 -62.97 34.64
C ILE A 4 -28.01 -61.97 35.48
N THR A 5 -26.83 -62.36 35.98
CA THR A 5 -25.93 -61.48 36.71
C THR A 5 -24.87 -61.00 35.76
N THR A 6 -24.80 -59.69 35.55
CA THR A 6 -23.75 -59.02 34.77
C THR A 6 -22.81 -58.31 35.76
N SER A 7 -21.55 -58.59 35.68
CA SER A 7 -20.52 -57.86 36.43
C SER A 7 -20.09 -56.64 35.64
N VAL A 8 -20.15 -55.46 36.21
CA VAL A 8 -19.56 -54.26 35.62
C VAL A 8 -18.11 -54.19 36.06
N PRO A 9 -17.15 -54.35 35.14
CA PRO A 9 -15.74 -54.28 35.49
C PRO A 9 -15.32 -52.86 35.84
N ASN A 10 -14.12 -52.76 36.40
CA ASN A 10 -13.54 -51.48 36.74
C ASN A 10 -13.28 -50.68 35.42
N LEU A 11 -14.00 -49.57 35.21
CA LEU A 11 -13.98 -48.79 33.98
C LEU A 11 -12.73 -47.87 33.88
N VAL A 12 -11.54 -48.44 34.05
CA VAL A 12 -10.26 -47.71 34.00
C VAL A 12 -9.71 -47.53 32.56
N GLY A 13 -10.28 -48.24 31.57
CA GLY A 13 -9.86 -48.18 30.18
C GLY A 13 -10.22 -46.88 29.47
N GLY A 14 -10.96 -45.96 30.13
CA GLY A 14 -11.34 -44.68 29.55
C GLY A 14 -12.40 -44.78 28.47
N VAL A 15 -12.51 -43.74 27.64
CA VAL A 15 -13.44 -43.66 26.53
C VAL A 15 -12.84 -44.25 25.26
N SER A 16 -13.59 -45.15 24.58
CA SER A 16 -13.20 -45.75 23.32
C SER A 16 -14.17 -45.38 22.21
N GLN A 17 -13.66 -45.00 21.05
CA GLN A 17 -14.43 -44.74 19.83
C GLN A 17 -14.75 -46.00 19.04
N GLN A 18 -14.31 -47.17 19.51
CA GLN A 18 -14.62 -48.45 18.85
C GLN A 18 -16.10 -48.79 18.93
N PRO A 19 -16.65 -49.49 17.94
CA PRO A 19 -17.99 -50.04 18.00
C PRO A 19 -18.22 -50.86 19.25
N ALA A 20 -19.45 -50.90 19.77
CA ALA A 20 -19.78 -51.60 21.01
C ALA A 20 -19.39 -53.10 21.01
N THR A 21 -19.38 -53.73 19.84
CA THR A 21 -18.98 -55.13 19.66
C THR A 21 -17.46 -55.39 19.78
N GLN A 22 -16.65 -54.34 19.63
CA GLN A 22 -15.18 -54.42 19.70
C GLN A 22 -14.61 -53.70 20.93
N ARG A 23 -15.47 -52.99 21.69
CA ARG A 23 -15.04 -52.26 22.87
C ARG A 23 -14.69 -53.23 24.01
N LEU A 24 -13.57 -53.01 24.65
CA LEU A 24 -13.19 -53.83 25.81
C LEU A 24 -14.14 -53.59 26.98
N PRO A 25 -14.41 -54.60 27.82
CA PRO A 25 -15.37 -54.47 28.92
C PRO A 25 -15.04 -53.38 29.93
N ASN A 26 -13.79 -52.96 30.06
CA ASN A 26 -13.32 -51.89 30.96
C ASN A 26 -13.29 -50.51 30.32
N GLN A 27 -13.84 -50.33 29.12
CA GLN A 27 -13.95 -49.07 28.40
C GLN A 27 -15.37 -48.56 28.34
N CYS A 28 -15.53 -47.21 28.30
CA CYS A 28 -16.79 -46.52 28.20
C CYS A 28 -16.98 -45.94 26.78
N GLU A 29 -18.21 -45.69 26.40
CA GLU A 29 -18.59 -44.91 25.22
C GLU A 29 -18.48 -43.41 25.45
N ALA A 30 -18.94 -42.96 26.63
CA ALA A 30 -18.85 -41.60 27.07
C ALA A 30 -18.55 -41.58 28.56
N GLN A 31 -17.91 -40.50 28.99
CA GLN A 31 -17.52 -40.33 30.39
C GLN A 31 -17.72 -38.86 30.79
N GLU A 32 -18.65 -38.58 31.69
CA GLU A 32 -18.95 -37.23 32.17
C GLU A 32 -18.64 -37.14 33.67
N ASN A 33 -17.95 -36.08 34.06
CA ASN A 33 -17.62 -35.76 35.46
C ASN A 33 -16.95 -36.91 36.20
N ALA A 34 -16.26 -37.82 35.51
CA ALA A 34 -15.57 -38.96 36.04
C ALA A 34 -14.14 -39.01 35.55
N MET A 35 -13.25 -39.60 36.34
CA MET A 35 -11.82 -39.79 36.02
C MET A 35 -11.42 -41.21 36.30
N PRO A 36 -10.83 -41.93 35.31
CA PRO A 36 -10.33 -43.30 35.53
C PRO A 36 -9.00 -43.25 36.28
N LEU A 37 -8.94 -43.89 37.42
CA LEU A 37 -7.73 -44.05 38.22
C LEU A 37 -7.37 -45.52 38.29
N VAL A 38 -6.10 -45.83 38.10
CA VAL A 38 -5.59 -47.23 38.11
C VAL A 38 -5.85 -47.92 39.43
N VAL A 39 -5.72 -47.18 40.54
CA VAL A 39 -5.90 -47.74 41.90
C VAL A 39 -7.35 -47.66 42.35
N GLY A 40 -8.07 -46.59 42.01
CA GLY A 40 -9.42 -46.34 42.56
C GLY A 40 -10.55 -46.68 41.57
N GLY A 41 -10.26 -47.10 40.37
CA GLY A 41 -11.28 -47.31 39.36
C GLY A 41 -11.84 -45.99 38.79
N LEU A 42 -13.09 -45.99 38.35
CA LEU A 42 -13.78 -44.79 37.93
C LEU A 42 -14.21 -43.98 39.14
N THR A 43 -13.60 -42.79 39.30
CA THR A 43 -13.89 -41.90 40.42
C THR A 43 -14.55 -40.61 39.93
N LYS A 44 -15.23 -39.91 40.79
CA LYS A 44 -15.78 -38.58 40.48
C LYS A 44 -14.64 -37.59 40.22
N ARG A 45 -14.77 -36.80 39.19
CA ARG A 45 -13.84 -35.69 38.90
C ARG A 45 -13.72 -34.77 40.14
N PRO A 46 -12.50 -34.36 40.50
CA PRO A 46 -12.34 -33.32 41.53
C PRO A 46 -13.16 -32.08 41.24
N PRO A 47 -13.69 -31.37 42.26
CA PRO A 47 -14.35 -30.09 42.02
C PRO A 47 -13.38 -29.08 41.46
N THR A 48 -13.91 -28.12 40.76
CA THR A 48 -13.14 -26.92 40.35
C THR A 48 -12.94 -26.04 41.61
N ASN A 49 -11.74 -25.50 41.71
CA ASN A 49 -11.47 -24.48 42.72
C ASN A 49 -11.77 -23.10 42.11
N TYR A 50 -12.43 -22.25 42.92
CA TYR A 50 -12.55 -20.86 42.58
C TYR A 50 -11.19 -20.17 42.74
N VAL A 51 -10.70 -19.52 41.71
CA VAL A 51 -9.44 -18.78 41.75
C VAL A 51 -9.74 -17.31 42.02
N ASN A 52 -10.41 -16.63 41.10
CA ASN A 52 -10.71 -15.21 41.23
C ASN A 52 -11.86 -14.80 40.30
N GLN A 53 -12.41 -13.61 40.51
CA GLN A 53 -13.34 -12.95 39.59
C GLN A 53 -12.59 -11.93 38.73
N LEU A 54 -12.70 -12.04 37.41
CA LEU A 54 -12.10 -11.07 36.51
C LEU A 54 -12.77 -9.70 36.70
N LYS A 55 -11.96 -8.68 36.83
CA LYS A 55 -12.39 -7.29 37.03
C LYS A 55 -11.75 -6.36 36.02
N ASN A 56 -12.48 -5.33 35.65
CA ASN A 56 -11.94 -4.13 35.00
C ASN A 56 -11.85 -3.04 36.07
N SER A 57 -10.67 -2.80 36.60
CA SER A 57 -10.46 -2.00 37.83
C SER A 57 -11.24 -2.55 39.00
N THR A 58 -12.36 -1.92 39.35
CA THR A 58 -13.22 -2.29 40.48
C THR A 58 -14.49 -3.02 40.08
N SER A 59 -14.85 -3.03 38.81
CA SER A 59 -16.12 -3.60 38.32
C SER A 59 -15.90 -5.01 37.75
N SER A 60 -16.89 -5.89 38.03
CA SER A 60 -16.89 -7.24 37.43
C SER A 60 -16.98 -7.16 35.91
N VAL A 61 -16.19 -7.98 35.23
CA VAL A 61 -16.27 -8.12 33.78
C VAL A 61 -17.49 -8.99 33.44
N ASN A 62 -18.38 -8.48 32.58
CA ASN A 62 -19.40 -9.33 31.96
C ASN A 62 -18.75 -10.16 30.86
N ALA A 63 -18.50 -11.42 31.16
CA ALA A 63 -17.85 -12.36 30.28
C ALA A 63 -18.82 -13.32 29.54
N THR A 64 -20.13 -13.06 29.61
CA THR A 64 -21.14 -13.99 29.07
C THR A 64 -20.93 -14.28 27.58
N ASP A 65 -20.48 -13.28 26.83
CA ASP A 65 -20.13 -13.40 25.38
C ASP A 65 -18.74 -12.85 25.09
N ALA A 66 -17.87 -12.75 26.07
CA ALA A 66 -16.53 -12.24 25.87
C ALA A 66 -15.65 -13.27 25.13
N PHE A 67 -14.80 -12.79 24.22
CA PHE A 67 -13.71 -13.57 23.68
C PHE A 67 -12.58 -13.66 24.70
N THR A 68 -12.02 -14.86 24.86
CA THR A 68 -10.88 -15.10 25.73
C THR A 68 -9.77 -15.82 24.99
N HIS A 69 -8.54 -15.41 25.24
CA HIS A 69 -7.34 -16.03 24.66
C HIS A 69 -6.25 -16.16 25.74
N VAL A 70 -5.64 -17.33 25.83
CA VAL A 70 -4.53 -17.55 26.75
C VAL A 70 -3.23 -17.31 26.00
N VAL A 71 -2.41 -16.42 26.52
CA VAL A 71 -1.05 -16.18 26.07
C VAL A 71 -0.11 -16.95 26.97
N THR A 72 0.58 -17.94 26.45
CA THR A 72 1.61 -18.71 27.15
C THR A 72 2.96 -18.29 26.59
N ARG A 73 3.71 -17.51 27.33
CA ARG A 73 5.06 -17.10 26.98
C ARG A 73 6.08 -18.15 27.41
N ASP A 74 5.99 -18.53 28.67
CA ASP A 74 6.75 -19.62 29.28
C ASP A 74 5.92 -20.24 30.42
N VAL A 75 6.54 -21.13 31.20
CA VAL A 75 5.86 -21.87 32.28
C VAL A 75 5.39 -20.96 33.42
N ASP A 76 6.06 -19.84 33.63
CA ASP A 76 5.79 -18.92 34.74
C ASP A 76 5.03 -17.66 34.27
N GLU A 77 4.95 -17.41 32.95
CA GLU A 77 4.29 -16.23 32.39
C GLU A 77 3.15 -16.64 31.45
N GLU A 78 1.98 -16.79 32.04
CA GLU A 78 0.72 -17.05 31.34
C GLU A 78 -0.29 -15.96 31.66
N PHE A 79 -0.97 -15.48 30.60
CA PHE A 79 -1.92 -14.39 30.71
C PHE A 79 -3.24 -14.74 30.02
N LEU A 80 -4.33 -14.26 30.60
CA LEU A 80 -5.67 -14.33 30.00
C LEU A 80 -6.02 -12.97 29.38
N VAL A 81 -6.10 -12.92 28.07
CA VAL A 81 -6.58 -11.77 27.32
C VAL A 81 -8.08 -11.89 27.15
N THR A 82 -8.83 -10.84 27.47
CA THR A 82 -10.28 -10.80 27.37
C THR A 82 -10.73 -9.59 26.55
N LEU A 83 -11.54 -9.83 25.51
CA LEU A 83 -12.21 -8.81 24.70
C LEU A 83 -13.72 -8.90 24.97
N THR A 84 -14.29 -7.84 25.53
CA THR A 84 -15.72 -7.78 25.81
C THR A 84 -16.55 -7.24 24.65
N GLY A 85 -15.88 -6.77 23.58
CA GLY A 85 -16.53 -6.11 22.44
C GLY A 85 -17.10 -4.73 22.75
N SER A 86 -16.87 -4.21 23.93
CA SER A 86 -17.37 -2.89 24.35
C SER A 86 -16.22 -1.87 24.39
N GLY A 87 -16.31 -0.83 23.58
CA GLY A 87 -15.44 0.35 23.66
C GLY A 87 -13.95 0.11 23.39
N ASN A 88 -13.59 -0.83 22.53
CA ASN A 88 -12.19 -1.18 22.23
C ASN A 88 -11.37 -1.62 23.46
N THR A 89 -12.02 -2.15 24.48
CA THR A 89 -11.36 -2.51 25.75
C THR A 89 -10.72 -3.89 25.63
N VAL A 90 -9.41 -3.93 25.83
CA VAL A 90 -8.62 -5.16 25.99
C VAL A 90 -8.24 -5.30 27.45
N LEU A 91 -8.60 -6.41 28.06
CA LEU A 91 -8.25 -6.72 29.45
C LEU A 91 -7.23 -7.86 29.47
N VAL A 92 -6.21 -7.73 30.29
CA VAL A 92 -5.21 -8.77 30.50
C VAL A 92 -5.11 -9.06 31.98
N HIS A 93 -5.18 -10.33 32.33
CA HIS A 93 -5.04 -10.83 33.70
C HIS A 93 -4.01 -11.93 33.77
N ASP A 94 -3.31 -12.05 34.90
CA ASP A 94 -2.60 -13.29 35.23
C ASP A 94 -3.62 -14.41 35.48
N LEU A 95 -3.16 -15.65 35.47
CA LEU A 95 -4.05 -16.79 35.79
C LEU A 95 -4.57 -16.81 37.21
N ASP A 96 -4.00 -16.04 38.13
CA ASP A 96 -4.53 -15.80 39.48
C ASP A 96 -5.66 -14.75 39.52
N GLY A 97 -5.94 -14.10 38.37
CA GLY A 97 -6.97 -13.07 38.22
C GLY A 97 -6.47 -11.63 38.48
N THR A 98 -5.18 -11.42 38.70
CA THR A 98 -4.61 -10.08 38.86
C THR A 98 -4.59 -9.35 37.52
N GLN A 99 -5.22 -8.16 37.47
CA GLN A 99 -5.29 -7.36 36.27
C GLN A 99 -3.94 -6.69 35.96
N LYS A 100 -3.50 -6.78 34.71
CA LYS A 100 -2.35 -6.03 34.16
C LYS A 100 -2.78 -4.69 33.58
N ILE A 101 -1.85 -3.73 33.56
CA ILE A 101 -2.07 -2.45 32.92
C ILE A 101 -1.98 -2.65 31.40
N VAL A 102 -2.98 -2.17 30.69
CA VAL A 102 -3.00 -2.17 29.22
C VAL A 102 -3.05 -0.72 28.73
N HIS A 103 -2.02 -0.30 28.06
CA HIS A 103 -1.96 0.99 27.37
C HIS A 103 -2.61 0.87 25.99
N THR A 104 -3.28 1.92 25.53
CA THR A 104 -4.06 1.89 24.29
C THR A 104 -3.58 2.96 23.31
N ASP A 105 -3.21 2.56 22.11
CA ASP A 105 -2.85 3.44 20.99
C ASP A 105 -3.55 3.02 19.70
N LEU A 106 -4.88 3.15 19.71
CA LEU A 106 -5.77 2.74 18.61
C LEU A 106 -6.24 3.91 17.75
N GLY A 107 -5.95 5.16 18.15
CA GLY A 107 -6.49 6.35 17.50
C GLY A 107 -8.02 6.35 17.53
N SER A 108 -8.67 6.52 16.39
CA SER A 108 -10.12 6.52 16.21
C SER A 108 -10.70 5.14 15.86
N SER A 109 -9.88 4.09 15.82
CA SER A 109 -10.32 2.76 15.43
C SER A 109 -11.40 2.22 16.36
N THR A 110 -12.40 1.58 15.79
CA THR A 110 -13.45 0.83 16.51
C THR A 110 -13.35 -0.68 16.27
N TYR A 111 -12.24 -1.16 15.74
CA TYR A 111 -12.02 -2.53 15.31
C TYR A 111 -12.28 -3.59 16.39
N LEU A 112 -12.00 -3.27 17.65
CA LEU A 112 -12.20 -4.17 18.77
C LEU A 112 -13.59 -4.03 19.43
N THR A 113 -14.52 -3.31 18.78
CA THR A 113 -15.92 -3.22 19.22
C THR A 113 -16.77 -4.17 18.39
N ASP A 114 -17.47 -5.10 19.08
CA ASP A 114 -18.31 -6.10 18.43
C ASP A 114 -19.43 -6.55 19.35
N SER A 115 -20.61 -6.87 18.80
CA SER A 115 -21.78 -7.34 19.58
C SER A 115 -21.73 -8.82 19.91
N SER A 116 -20.89 -9.61 19.25
CA SER A 116 -20.74 -11.06 19.42
C SER A 116 -19.25 -11.44 19.51
N PRO A 117 -18.53 -10.94 20.53
CA PRO A 117 -17.08 -11.05 20.64
C PRO A 117 -16.57 -12.50 20.61
N SER A 118 -17.26 -13.41 21.31
CA SER A 118 -16.86 -14.83 21.40
C SER A 118 -16.83 -15.54 20.05
N SER A 119 -17.67 -15.09 19.11
CA SER A 119 -17.77 -15.67 17.78
C SER A 119 -16.82 -14.99 16.79
N ASN A 120 -16.72 -13.66 16.86
CA ASN A 120 -16.08 -12.85 15.83
C ASN A 120 -14.61 -12.56 16.09
N PHE A 121 -14.15 -12.56 17.34
CA PHE A 121 -12.72 -12.38 17.58
C PHE A 121 -11.94 -13.69 17.47
N LYS A 122 -10.74 -13.58 16.96
CA LYS A 122 -9.70 -14.62 16.94
C LYS A 122 -8.38 -13.98 17.37
N ALA A 123 -7.50 -14.76 17.98
CA ALA A 123 -6.20 -14.28 18.37
C ALA A 123 -5.14 -15.36 18.14
N VAL A 124 -3.93 -14.90 17.85
CA VAL A 124 -2.74 -15.74 17.77
C VAL A 124 -1.58 -15.01 18.44
N SER A 125 -0.86 -15.72 19.30
CA SER A 125 0.30 -15.16 20.02
C SER A 125 1.59 -15.77 19.49
N ILE A 126 2.58 -14.92 19.26
CA ILE A 126 3.93 -15.28 18.86
C ILE A 126 4.90 -14.49 19.75
N ALA A 127 5.58 -15.17 20.65
CA ALA A 127 6.42 -14.54 21.68
C ALA A 127 5.63 -13.48 22.47
N ASP A 128 6.11 -12.24 22.52
CA ASP A 128 5.50 -11.12 23.25
C ASP A 128 4.37 -10.40 22.47
N VAL A 129 4.05 -10.88 21.26
CA VAL A 129 3.08 -10.24 20.36
C VAL A 129 1.86 -11.12 20.16
N THR A 130 0.68 -10.54 20.37
CA THR A 130 -0.61 -11.17 20.07
C THR A 130 -1.36 -10.38 19.02
N PHE A 131 -1.71 -11.03 17.91
CA PHE A 131 -2.55 -10.45 16.87
C PHE A 131 -4.03 -10.67 17.22
N LEU A 132 -4.78 -9.59 17.22
CA LEU A 132 -6.21 -9.58 17.51
C LEU A 132 -6.98 -9.38 16.21
N VAL A 133 -7.74 -10.36 15.79
CA VAL A 133 -8.49 -10.37 14.52
C VAL A 133 -9.97 -10.30 14.80
N ASN A 134 -10.67 -9.35 14.18
CA ASN A 134 -12.12 -9.27 14.14
C ASN A 134 -12.61 -9.76 12.77
N THR A 135 -13.23 -10.93 12.72
CA THR A 135 -13.70 -11.55 11.47
C THR A 135 -14.98 -10.92 10.92
N SER A 136 -15.65 -10.05 11.69
CA SER A 136 -16.79 -9.28 11.20
C SER A 136 -16.39 -8.04 10.39
N VAL A 137 -15.11 -7.64 10.46
CA VAL A 137 -14.58 -6.48 9.75
C VAL A 137 -13.87 -6.94 8.48
N THR A 138 -14.35 -6.49 7.32
CA THR A 138 -13.69 -6.74 6.04
C THR A 138 -12.53 -5.76 5.86
N CYS A 139 -11.35 -6.28 5.51
CA CYS A 139 -10.18 -5.45 5.19
C CYS A 139 -10.48 -4.56 3.97
N GLN A 140 -10.15 -3.29 4.07
CA GLN A 140 -10.42 -2.30 3.02
C GLN A 140 -9.20 -1.43 2.75
N LEU A 141 -9.13 -0.89 1.54
CA LEU A 141 -8.20 0.18 1.22
C LEU A 141 -8.68 1.50 1.83
N ALA A 142 -7.75 2.36 2.21
CA ALA A 142 -8.06 3.71 2.66
C ALA A 142 -8.71 4.52 1.55
N ASP A 143 -9.51 5.52 1.93
CA ASP A 143 -10.12 6.43 0.96
C ASP A 143 -9.13 7.47 0.40
N THR A 144 -7.90 7.47 0.91
CA THR A 144 -6.83 8.32 0.38
C THR A 144 -6.44 7.84 -1.01
N LEU A 145 -6.58 8.73 -1.97
CA LEU A 145 -6.20 8.49 -3.35
C LEU A 145 -4.75 8.91 -3.60
N SER A 146 -4.07 8.21 -4.49
CA SER A 146 -2.79 8.66 -5.03
C SER A 146 -2.98 9.97 -5.79
N THR A 147 -1.94 10.79 -5.82
CA THR A 147 -1.95 12.07 -6.52
C THR A 147 -1.19 11.98 -7.83
N PHE A 148 -1.53 12.85 -8.78
CA PHE A 148 -0.67 13.17 -9.92
C PHE A 148 0.44 14.14 -9.49
N SER A 149 1.34 14.50 -10.42
CA SER A 149 2.27 15.60 -10.21
C SER A 149 1.50 16.85 -9.74
N ARG A 150 2.12 17.63 -8.88
CA ARG A 150 1.51 18.81 -8.23
C ARG A 150 0.38 18.52 -7.23
N GLY A 151 0.19 17.26 -6.82
CA GLY A 151 -0.84 16.92 -5.83
C GLY A 151 -2.28 17.02 -6.33
N LEU A 152 -2.50 17.17 -7.62
CA LEU A 152 -3.82 17.22 -8.24
C LEU A 152 -4.36 15.81 -8.49
N THR A 153 -5.67 15.69 -8.59
CA THR A 153 -6.34 14.44 -9.00
C THR A 153 -6.15 14.12 -10.48
N ALA A 154 -5.72 15.09 -11.26
CA ALA A 154 -5.34 14.97 -12.66
C ALA A 154 -4.19 15.94 -12.98
N GLN A 155 -3.45 15.66 -14.06
CA GLN A 155 -2.43 16.57 -14.61
C GLN A 155 -2.74 16.91 -16.07
N PRO A 156 -3.92 17.44 -16.37
CA PRO A 156 -4.36 17.59 -17.77
C PRO A 156 -3.59 18.66 -18.53
N ASN A 157 -2.98 19.59 -17.82
CA ASN A 157 -2.38 20.81 -18.38
C ASN A 157 -0.84 20.77 -18.44
N GLU A 158 -0.24 19.60 -18.56
CA GLU A 158 1.21 19.41 -18.67
C GLU A 158 1.55 18.47 -19.84
N ALA A 159 2.67 18.74 -20.53
CA ALA A 159 3.17 17.90 -21.58
C ALA A 159 4.70 18.05 -21.75
N LEU A 160 5.34 17.08 -22.42
CA LEU A 160 6.73 17.16 -22.85
C LEU A 160 6.78 17.11 -24.37
N ILE A 161 7.73 17.86 -24.94
CA ILE A 161 8.15 17.75 -26.33
C ILE A 161 9.60 17.32 -26.33
N TRP A 162 9.87 16.14 -26.86
CA TRP A 162 11.22 15.62 -26.97
C TRP A 162 11.70 15.73 -28.42
N ILE A 163 12.71 16.55 -28.67
CA ILE A 163 13.35 16.73 -29.96
C ILE A 163 14.40 15.63 -30.13
N LYS A 164 14.17 14.70 -31.04
CA LYS A 164 14.98 13.50 -31.26
C LYS A 164 16.01 13.63 -32.34
N ALA A 165 15.74 14.46 -33.30
CA ALA A 165 16.63 14.67 -34.46
C ALA A 165 16.65 16.13 -34.90
N SER A 166 17.74 16.50 -35.55
CA SER A 166 17.96 17.78 -36.21
C SER A 166 18.53 17.56 -37.61
N GLY A 167 18.50 18.57 -38.41
CA GLY A 167 19.02 18.51 -39.80
C GLY A 167 19.03 19.88 -40.45
N GLN A 168 19.57 19.94 -41.65
CA GLN A 168 19.52 21.13 -42.53
C GLN A 168 18.10 21.34 -43.04
N GLY A 169 17.61 22.59 -43.01
CA GLY A 169 16.25 22.94 -43.45
C GLY A 169 15.17 22.32 -42.59
N ILE A 170 15.47 22.08 -41.31
CA ILE A 170 14.47 21.53 -40.37
C ILE A 170 13.53 22.60 -39.92
N HIS A 171 12.26 22.26 -39.90
CA HIS A 171 11.18 23.12 -39.46
C HIS A 171 10.37 22.35 -38.37
N PHE A 172 10.03 23.04 -37.30
CA PHE A 172 9.11 22.58 -36.27
C PHE A 172 8.00 23.58 -36.09
N LYS A 173 6.75 23.09 -35.97
CA LYS A 173 5.58 23.89 -35.64
C LYS A 173 4.83 23.22 -34.49
N VAL A 174 4.69 23.95 -33.40
CA VAL A 174 3.98 23.49 -32.20
C VAL A 174 2.62 24.15 -32.13
N GLN A 175 1.58 23.33 -32.09
CA GLN A 175 0.19 23.77 -32.00
C GLN A 175 -0.46 23.18 -30.75
N SER A 176 -1.27 24.00 -30.09
CA SER A 176 -2.05 23.59 -28.94
C SER A 176 -3.53 23.74 -29.21
N PHE A 177 -4.32 22.77 -28.74
CA PHE A 177 -5.77 22.77 -28.75
C PHE A 177 -6.24 22.75 -27.30
N LEU A 178 -6.79 23.85 -26.83
CA LEU A 178 -7.45 23.90 -25.52
C LEU A 178 -8.78 23.17 -25.56
N ASP A 179 -9.14 22.52 -24.47
CA ASP A 179 -10.45 21.87 -24.35
C ASP A 179 -11.59 22.87 -24.59
N GLY A 180 -12.38 22.60 -25.64
CA GLY A 180 -13.46 23.52 -26.10
C GLY A 180 -12.99 24.78 -26.83
N GLY A 181 -11.68 24.94 -27.15
CA GLY A 181 -11.07 26.09 -27.80
C GLY A 181 -10.69 25.86 -29.27
N SER A 182 -10.10 26.90 -29.84
CA SER A 182 -9.50 26.84 -31.17
C SER A 182 -8.04 26.41 -31.10
N GLU A 183 -7.52 25.94 -32.21
CA GLU A 183 -6.10 25.69 -32.41
C GLU A 183 -5.29 26.99 -32.27
N VAL A 184 -4.22 26.95 -31.51
CA VAL A 184 -3.28 28.07 -31.33
C VAL A 184 -1.87 27.60 -31.58
N GLN A 185 -1.15 28.25 -32.49
CA GLN A 185 0.28 28.04 -32.66
C GLN A 185 1.01 28.65 -31.45
N ILE A 186 1.77 27.83 -30.73
CA ILE A 186 2.47 28.26 -29.52
C ILE A 186 3.98 28.28 -29.65
N GLY A 187 4.52 27.74 -30.74
CA GLY A 187 5.97 27.78 -31.04
C GLY A 187 6.24 27.43 -32.47
N GLU A 188 7.32 27.98 -33.00
CA GLU A 188 7.81 27.69 -34.35
C GLU A 188 9.35 27.77 -34.36
N PHE A 189 9.96 26.84 -34.98
CA PHE A 189 11.38 26.86 -35.23
C PHE A 189 11.62 26.56 -36.70
N ASP A 190 12.29 27.49 -37.42
CA ASP A 190 12.64 27.32 -38.79
C ASP A 190 14.14 27.52 -38.96
N HIS A 191 14.79 26.52 -39.50
CA HIS A 191 16.19 26.58 -39.94
C HIS A 191 16.25 26.56 -41.45
N ASP A 192 16.11 27.73 -42.05
CA ASP A 192 16.44 27.90 -43.46
C ASP A 192 17.97 27.93 -43.58
N PRO A 193 18.61 26.93 -44.20
CA PRO A 193 20.00 27.06 -44.57
C PRO A 193 20.04 28.20 -45.57
N ALA A 194 20.52 29.35 -45.12
CA ALA A 194 20.65 30.53 -45.97
C ALA A 194 21.07 30.08 -47.38
N ALA A 195 20.20 30.33 -48.34
CA ALA A 195 20.51 30.04 -49.75
C ALA A 195 21.81 30.75 -50.00
N THR A 196 22.89 29.99 -49.99
CA THR A 196 24.16 30.52 -50.48
C THR A 196 23.90 30.88 -51.91
N ASP A 197 23.84 32.17 -52.15
CA ASP A 197 23.79 32.73 -53.50
C ASP A 197 24.94 32.05 -54.26
N ILE A 198 24.58 31.04 -55.04
CA ILE A 198 25.54 30.34 -55.86
C ILE A 198 25.85 31.38 -56.95
N ASP A 199 26.89 32.14 -56.70
CA ASP A 199 27.43 33.03 -57.77
C ASP A 199 27.69 32.15 -58.99
N PRO A 200 26.93 32.35 -60.09
CA PRO A 200 27.15 31.58 -61.34
C PRO A 200 28.49 31.85 -61.96
N ASP A 201 29.26 32.80 -61.47
CA ASP A 201 30.59 33.12 -61.90
C ASP A 201 31.64 32.50 -60.95
N MET A 202 32.06 31.28 -61.26
CA MET A 202 33.00 30.49 -60.46
C MET A 202 34.42 31.09 -60.42
N SER A 203 34.58 32.38 -60.36
CA SER A 203 35.88 33.07 -60.31
C SER A 203 36.38 33.45 -58.91
N SER A 204 35.61 33.22 -57.84
CA SER A 204 36.08 33.38 -56.47
C SER A 204 35.77 32.13 -55.60
N GLU A 205 36.83 31.42 -55.22
CA GLU A 205 36.77 30.22 -54.37
C GLU A 205 36.39 30.52 -52.93
N THR A 206 35.20 31.04 -52.70
CA THR A 206 34.65 31.11 -51.33
C THR A 206 33.45 30.19 -51.26
N TYR A 207 33.72 28.90 -51.09
CA TYR A 207 32.66 27.95 -50.67
C TYR A 207 32.20 28.34 -49.29
N ALA A 208 31.11 29.06 -49.20
CA ALA A 208 30.39 29.17 -47.95
C ALA A 208 29.68 27.81 -47.68
N TYR A 209 30.24 27.00 -46.82
CA TYR A 209 29.50 25.83 -46.32
C TYR A 209 28.21 26.31 -45.67
N PRO A 210 27.08 25.63 -45.92
CA PRO A 210 25.87 25.90 -45.16
C PRO A 210 26.19 25.81 -43.66
N PRO A 211 25.65 26.68 -42.83
CA PRO A 211 25.89 26.61 -41.41
C PRO A 211 25.52 25.21 -40.86
N ASP A 212 26.26 24.76 -39.86
CA ASP A 212 25.98 23.46 -39.23
C ASP A 212 24.52 23.40 -38.83
N PRO A 213 23.85 22.22 -38.93
CA PRO A 213 22.48 22.08 -38.48
C PRO A 213 22.38 22.43 -37.00
N PRO A 214 21.28 23.07 -36.57
CA PRO A 214 21.10 23.42 -35.18
C PRO A 214 21.11 22.17 -34.29
N SER A 215 21.63 22.25 -33.07
CA SER A 215 21.53 21.14 -32.13
C SER A 215 20.09 20.95 -31.69
N THR A 216 19.73 19.74 -31.28
CA THR A 216 18.41 19.44 -30.69
C THR A 216 18.13 20.28 -29.44
N GLU A 217 19.17 20.64 -28.69
CA GLU A 217 19.09 21.54 -27.52
C GLU A 217 18.77 22.98 -27.95
N ALA A 218 19.40 23.47 -29.02
CA ALA A 218 19.10 24.81 -29.52
C ALA A 218 17.65 24.91 -30.02
N ILE A 219 17.16 23.88 -30.69
CA ILE A 219 15.76 23.79 -31.12
C ILE A 219 14.83 23.82 -29.91
N ALA A 220 15.09 22.97 -28.89
CA ALA A 220 14.30 22.90 -27.67
C ALA A 220 14.28 24.25 -26.92
N ALA A 221 15.42 24.93 -26.82
CA ALA A 221 15.52 26.24 -26.17
C ALA A 221 14.71 27.33 -26.90
N ASN A 222 14.77 27.35 -28.25
CA ASN A 222 13.99 28.30 -29.05
C ASN A 222 12.48 28.06 -28.92
N LEU A 223 12.03 26.81 -29.07
CA LEU A 223 10.62 26.46 -28.88
C LEU A 223 10.12 26.81 -27.46
N ALA A 224 10.93 26.59 -26.43
CA ALA A 224 10.58 27.02 -25.09
C ALA A 224 10.46 28.54 -24.95
N GLY A 225 11.32 29.30 -25.62
CA GLY A 225 11.24 30.76 -25.70
C GLY A 225 9.94 31.24 -26.33
N ASP A 226 9.55 30.67 -27.46
CA ASP A 226 8.31 31.01 -28.15
C ASP A 226 7.08 30.68 -27.32
N ILE A 227 7.02 29.47 -26.73
CA ILE A 227 5.90 29.03 -25.89
C ILE A 227 5.71 29.96 -24.70
N ASN A 228 6.79 30.44 -24.07
CA ASN A 228 6.74 31.40 -22.98
C ASN A 228 6.22 32.79 -23.41
N GLY A 229 6.28 33.11 -24.69
CA GLY A 229 5.70 34.32 -25.27
C GLY A 229 4.18 34.26 -25.43
N VAL A 230 3.57 33.09 -25.29
CA VAL A 230 2.11 32.92 -25.45
C VAL A 230 1.43 32.96 -24.08
N THR A 231 0.35 33.75 -24.02
CA THR A 231 -0.41 33.94 -22.77
C THR A 231 -0.88 32.61 -22.19
N ASP A 232 -0.79 32.46 -20.88
CA ASP A 232 -1.20 31.31 -20.08
C ASP A 232 -0.34 30.04 -20.26
N TYR A 233 0.63 30.04 -21.16
CA TYR A 233 1.60 28.97 -21.29
C TYR A 233 2.90 29.30 -20.58
N THR A 234 3.49 28.27 -19.99
CA THR A 234 4.85 28.32 -19.44
C THR A 234 5.63 27.10 -19.92
N SER A 235 6.90 27.29 -20.21
CA SER A 235 7.77 26.23 -20.63
C SER A 235 9.16 26.34 -20.02
N THR A 236 9.84 25.18 -19.93
CA THR A 236 11.24 25.08 -19.53
C THR A 236 11.89 24.03 -20.42
N SER A 237 13.11 24.29 -20.89
CA SER A 237 13.87 23.32 -21.66
C SER A 237 15.15 22.92 -20.92
N GLN A 238 15.54 21.66 -21.07
CA GLN A 238 16.86 21.16 -20.71
C GLN A 238 17.24 20.05 -21.68
N GLY A 239 18.49 20.08 -22.18
CA GLY A 239 18.89 19.20 -23.26
C GLY A 239 17.91 19.31 -24.43
N SER A 240 17.48 18.21 -24.97
CA SER A 240 16.55 18.13 -26.12
C SER A 240 15.06 18.07 -25.71
N VAL A 241 14.71 18.36 -24.46
CA VAL A 241 13.33 18.23 -23.96
C VAL A 241 12.78 19.56 -23.52
N VAL A 242 11.54 19.85 -23.92
CA VAL A 242 10.76 21.01 -23.51
C VAL A 242 9.61 20.53 -22.65
N PHE A 243 9.49 21.03 -21.42
CA PHE A 243 8.30 20.90 -20.60
C PHE A 243 7.37 22.07 -20.91
N VAL A 244 6.11 21.80 -21.11
CA VAL A 244 5.06 22.77 -21.41
C VAL A 244 3.94 22.62 -20.39
N SER A 245 3.44 23.72 -19.86
CA SER A 245 2.23 23.73 -19.05
C SER A 245 1.35 24.91 -19.35
N HIS A 246 0.04 24.72 -19.18
CA HIS A 246 -0.96 25.80 -19.26
C HIS A 246 -1.47 26.14 -17.85
N SER A 247 -1.80 27.39 -17.57
CA SER A 247 -2.09 27.89 -16.23
C SER A 247 -3.32 27.26 -15.58
N SER A 248 -4.34 26.87 -16.36
CA SER A 248 -5.64 26.44 -15.81
C SER A 248 -6.41 25.43 -16.65
N THR A 249 -6.09 25.27 -17.94
CA THR A 249 -6.93 24.52 -18.88
C THR A 249 -6.16 23.36 -19.48
N ASP A 250 -6.84 22.23 -19.67
CA ASP A 250 -6.30 21.10 -20.39
C ASP A 250 -6.10 21.44 -21.87
N PHE A 251 -5.09 20.84 -22.46
CA PHE A 251 -4.74 21.04 -23.85
C PHE A 251 -4.18 19.75 -24.48
N THR A 252 -4.34 19.65 -25.80
CA THR A 252 -3.66 18.66 -26.61
C THR A 252 -2.55 19.36 -27.40
N LEU A 253 -1.35 18.75 -27.48
CA LEU A 253 -0.24 19.24 -28.29
C LEU A 253 -0.10 18.42 -29.56
N THR A 254 0.11 19.13 -30.66
CA THR A 254 0.63 18.55 -31.90
C THR A 254 1.90 19.27 -32.30
N VAL A 255 2.85 18.51 -32.82
CA VAL A 255 4.10 19.04 -33.35
C VAL A 255 4.25 18.50 -34.75
N GLU A 256 4.46 19.39 -35.71
CA GLU A 256 4.80 19.02 -37.09
C GLU A 256 6.28 19.29 -37.31
N ASP A 257 6.96 18.39 -37.96
CA ASP A 257 8.34 18.56 -38.40
C ASP A 257 8.52 18.26 -39.91
N SER A 258 9.55 18.78 -40.52
CA SER A 258 9.86 18.57 -41.92
C SER A 258 10.40 17.16 -42.24
N LEU A 259 10.61 16.31 -41.21
CA LEU A 259 11.08 14.93 -41.35
C LEU A 259 9.94 13.90 -41.23
N GLY A 260 8.69 14.32 -41.44
CA GLY A 260 7.52 13.45 -41.40
C GLY A 260 7.18 12.96 -40.01
N GLN A 261 7.29 13.82 -39.01
CA GLN A 261 7.00 13.56 -37.59
C GLN A 261 7.93 12.54 -36.93
N SER A 262 9.12 12.34 -37.45
CA SER A 262 10.11 11.44 -36.88
C SER A 262 11.17 12.14 -36.01
N ALA A 263 11.27 13.47 -36.13
CA ALA A 263 12.26 14.26 -35.41
C ALA A 263 11.87 14.65 -33.99
N HIS A 264 10.66 14.34 -33.57
CA HIS A 264 10.15 14.68 -32.24
C HIS A 264 9.26 13.58 -31.66
N ARG A 265 8.91 13.74 -30.37
CA ARG A 265 7.84 13.02 -29.71
C ARG A 265 7.13 13.93 -28.72
N VAL A 266 5.81 13.94 -28.74
CA VAL A 266 4.98 14.56 -27.71
C VAL A 266 4.59 13.52 -26.69
N ILE A 267 4.74 13.84 -25.39
CA ILE A 267 4.40 12.96 -24.28
C ILE A 267 3.51 13.76 -23.34
N LYS A 268 2.32 13.25 -23.08
CA LYS A 268 1.37 13.90 -22.19
C LYS A 268 0.83 12.91 -21.14
N ASP A 269 -0.14 12.10 -21.51
CA ASP A 269 -0.85 11.21 -20.56
C ASP A 269 -0.31 9.78 -20.63
N SER A 270 0.09 9.34 -21.82
CA SER A 270 0.56 7.98 -22.05
C SER A 270 1.60 7.88 -23.16
N VAL A 271 2.37 6.80 -23.09
CA VAL A 271 3.25 6.34 -24.18
C VAL A 271 2.99 4.88 -24.47
N GLN A 272 3.34 4.40 -25.67
CA GLN A 272 3.18 3.00 -26.02
C GLN A 272 4.22 2.13 -25.33
N ASN A 273 5.48 2.56 -25.33
CA ASN A 273 6.60 1.81 -24.77
C ASN A 273 7.40 2.66 -23.78
N PHE A 274 8.02 2.02 -22.81
CA PHE A 274 8.91 2.69 -21.86
C PHE A 274 10.08 3.41 -22.56
N SER A 275 10.58 2.87 -23.66
CA SER A 275 11.65 3.49 -24.49
C SER A 275 11.24 4.82 -25.17
N ASP A 276 9.96 5.14 -25.15
CA ASP A 276 9.43 6.40 -25.68
C ASP A 276 9.55 7.57 -24.70
N LEU A 277 10.00 7.29 -23.48
CA LEU A 277 10.18 8.28 -22.42
C LEU A 277 11.60 8.86 -22.44
N PRO A 278 11.77 10.19 -22.32
CA PRO A 278 13.08 10.82 -22.23
C PRO A 278 13.70 10.64 -20.83
N SER A 279 15.02 10.83 -20.74
CA SER A 279 15.76 10.87 -19.48
C SER A 279 15.69 12.22 -18.76
N ILE A 280 14.95 13.17 -19.29
CA ILE A 280 14.74 14.52 -18.75
C ILE A 280 13.24 14.75 -18.69
N ALA A 281 12.72 15.06 -17.51
CA ALA A 281 11.30 15.39 -17.33
C ALA A 281 11.08 16.21 -16.05
N LYS A 282 9.83 16.54 -15.77
CA LYS A 282 9.43 17.20 -14.55
C LYS A 282 9.36 16.21 -13.39
N ASN A 283 9.91 16.60 -12.25
CA ASN A 283 9.83 15.81 -11.03
C ASN A 283 8.38 15.54 -10.62
N GLY A 284 8.07 14.29 -10.36
CA GLY A 284 6.70 13.86 -10.00
C GLY A 284 5.73 13.71 -11.18
N MET A 285 6.15 13.93 -12.43
CA MET A 285 5.31 13.68 -13.59
C MET A 285 4.99 12.20 -13.72
N LYS A 286 3.70 11.86 -13.89
CA LYS A 286 3.23 10.47 -14.06
C LYS A 286 2.75 10.24 -15.47
N ILE A 287 3.15 9.12 -16.06
CA ILE A 287 2.79 8.71 -17.42
C ILE A 287 2.33 7.25 -17.38
N LEU A 288 1.28 6.93 -18.14
CA LEU A 288 0.84 5.57 -18.40
C LEU A 288 1.67 4.97 -19.53
N VAL A 289 2.29 3.82 -19.30
CA VAL A 289 2.93 2.99 -20.32
C VAL A 289 1.96 1.89 -20.72
N LYS A 290 1.52 1.88 -21.98
CA LYS A 290 0.43 1.00 -22.44
C LYS A 290 0.86 -0.41 -22.85
N GLY A 291 2.14 -0.73 -22.95
CA GLY A 291 2.57 -2.08 -23.31
C GLY A 291 1.94 -2.62 -24.61
N ASP A 292 1.09 -3.62 -24.51
CA ASP A 292 0.37 -4.20 -25.65
C ASP A 292 -0.83 -3.29 -26.05
N PRO A 293 -0.92 -2.81 -27.31
CA PRO A 293 -2.01 -1.94 -27.74
C PRO A 293 -3.39 -2.63 -27.75
N GLU A 294 -3.45 -3.94 -27.65
CA GLU A 294 -4.70 -4.72 -27.68
C GLU A 294 -5.16 -5.18 -26.28
N SER A 295 -4.39 -4.87 -25.21
CA SER A 295 -4.67 -5.36 -23.84
C SER A 295 -4.24 -4.33 -22.81
N ASP A 296 -5.08 -4.12 -21.78
CA ASP A 296 -4.78 -3.24 -20.65
C ASP A 296 -4.09 -4.00 -19.48
N VAL A 297 -3.83 -5.29 -19.65
CA VAL A 297 -3.33 -6.16 -18.55
C VAL A 297 -1.88 -5.84 -18.17
N ASP A 298 -1.10 -5.36 -19.12
CA ASP A 298 0.30 -4.97 -18.97
C ASP A 298 0.51 -3.45 -18.87
N ASP A 299 -0.58 -2.67 -18.79
CA ASP A 299 -0.53 -1.24 -18.56
C ASP A 299 0.02 -0.94 -17.15
N TYR A 300 0.97 -0.03 -17.05
CA TYR A 300 1.50 0.41 -15.79
C TYR A 300 1.87 1.90 -15.79
N HIS A 301 1.85 2.52 -14.62
CA HIS A 301 2.22 3.91 -14.47
C HIS A 301 3.66 4.06 -14.03
N VAL A 302 4.31 5.09 -14.53
CA VAL A 302 5.65 5.50 -14.09
C VAL A 302 5.63 6.95 -13.60
N ILE A 303 6.45 7.23 -12.60
CA ILE A 303 6.69 8.57 -12.08
C ILE A 303 8.14 8.96 -12.33
N PHE A 304 8.37 10.22 -12.69
CA PHE A 304 9.72 10.72 -12.89
C PHE A 304 10.32 11.27 -11.60
N GLU A 305 11.51 10.84 -11.26
CA GLU A 305 12.29 11.30 -10.12
C GLU A 305 13.58 11.97 -10.63
N THR A 306 13.69 13.28 -10.43
CA THR A 306 14.86 14.04 -10.85
C THR A 306 16.06 13.79 -9.96
N ASN A 307 17.25 13.81 -10.53
CA ASN A 307 18.50 13.76 -9.78
C ASN A 307 18.63 14.99 -8.87
N GLY A 308 18.79 14.77 -7.56
CA GLY A 308 18.95 15.86 -6.59
C GLY A 308 17.67 16.65 -6.27
N GLY A 309 16.49 16.22 -6.74
CA GLY A 309 15.21 16.83 -6.41
C GLY A 309 14.92 18.16 -7.13
N ALA A 310 15.57 18.44 -8.26
CA ALA A 310 15.25 19.58 -9.10
C ALA A 310 13.80 19.49 -9.62
N ASP A 311 13.14 20.62 -9.86
CA ASP A 311 11.76 20.61 -10.38
C ASP A 311 11.66 20.06 -11.80
N PHE A 312 12.69 20.32 -12.64
CA PHE A 312 12.82 19.81 -13.99
C PHE A 312 14.28 19.48 -14.27
N GLY A 313 14.57 18.32 -14.88
CA GLY A 313 15.95 17.93 -15.15
C GLY A 313 16.12 16.46 -15.48
N GLU A 314 17.38 16.01 -15.46
CA GLU A 314 17.73 14.60 -15.64
C GLU A 314 17.26 13.77 -14.44
N GLY A 315 16.85 12.54 -14.71
CA GLY A 315 16.38 11.63 -13.67
C GLY A 315 16.03 10.25 -14.23
N LEU A 316 15.19 9.55 -13.47
CA LEU A 316 14.76 8.18 -13.78
C LEU A 316 13.23 8.07 -13.70
N TRP A 317 12.68 7.25 -14.58
CA TRP A 317 11.30 6.81 -14.51
C TRP A 317 11.20 5.57 -13.61
N VAL A 318 10.38 5.64 -12.58
CA VAL A 318 10.17 4.58 -11.58
C VAL A 318 8.73 4.13 -11.64
N GLU A 319 8.48 2.83 -11.60
CA GLU A 319 7.12 2.28 -11.58
C GLU A 319 6.36 2.80 -10.35
N THR A 320 5.10 3.17 -10.55
CA THR A 320 4.24 3.74 -9.52
C THR A 320 2.78 3.41 -9.75
N ILE A 321 1.93 3.85 -8.85
CA ILE A 321 0.48 3.75 -8.97
C ILE A 321 -0.06 4.98 -9.72
N GLY A 322 -1.04 4.78 -10.58
CA GLY A 322 -1.74 5.86 -11.27
C GLY A 322 -2.31 6.92 -10.32
N GLY A 323 -2.62 8.10 -10.84
CA GLY A 323 -3.33 9.11 -10.06
C GLY A 323 -4.80 8.72 -9.87
N GLY A 324 -5.36 9.04 -8.70
CA GLY A 324 -6.74 8.71 -8.38
C GLY A 324 -6.98 7.28 -7.90
N GLU A 325 -5.94 6.50 -7.71
CA GLU A 325 -6.01 5.11 -7.23
C GLU A 325 -5.88 5.02 -5.72
N LYS A 326 -6.61 4.08 -5.10
CA LYS A 326 -6.42 3.73 -3.68
C LYS A 326 -5.19 2.85 -3.55
N PHE A 327 -4.23 3.26 -2.73
CA PHE A 327 -2.92 2.59 -2.66
C PHE A 327 -2.47 2.19 -1.26
N THR A 328 -3.20 2.58 -0.23
CA THR A 328 -2.87 2.25 1.15
C THR A 328 -4.01 1.49 1.82
N TRP A 329 -3.67 0.65 2.79
CA TRP A 329 -4.68 -0.01 3.60
C TRP A 329 -5.35 0.97 4.57
N ASN A 330 -6.64 0.74 4.82
CA ASN A 330 -7.31 1.35 5.95
C ASN A 330 -6.94 0.55 7.21
N TYR A 331 -6.01 1.06 7.98
CA TYR A 331 -5.49 0.40 9.18
C TYR A 331 -6.54 0.19 10.28
N ASP A 332 -7.67 0.90 10.23
CA ASP A 332 -8.81 0.66 11.13
C ASP A 332 -9.56 -0.64 10.79
N THR A 333 -9.29 -1.25 9.64
CA THR A 333 -9.86 -2.52 9.21
C THR A 333 -8.88 -3.69 9.26
N LEU A 334 -7.66 -3.47 9.71
CA LEU A 334 -6.63 -4.49 9.83
C LEU A 334 -6.52 -5.01 11.27
N PRO A 335 -5.99 -6.23 11.47
CA PRO A 335 -5.74 -6.77 12.80
C PRO A 335 -4.97 -5.81 13.70
N HIS A 336 -5.41 -5.70 14.96
CA HIS A 336 -4.71 -4.93 15.97
C HIS A 336 -3.74 -5.80 16.73
N ILE A 337 -2.76 -5.18 17.37
CA ILE A 337 -1.63 -5.88 17.97
C ILE A 337 -1.58 -5.57 19.47
N LEU A 338 -1.55 -6.61 20.28
CA LEU A 338 -1.28 -6.53 21.70
C LEU A 338 0.17 -6.96 21.96
N ILE A 339 0.96 -6.11 22.61
CA ILE A 339 2.38 -6.35 22.89
C ILE A 339 2.60 -6.35 24.39
N ARG A 340 3.29 -7.35 24.91
CA ARG A 340 3.80 -7.36 26.28
C ARG A 340 5.04 -6.46 26.34
N GLN A 341 5.03 -5.53 27.29
CA GLN A 341 6.15 -4.62 27.52
C GLN A 341 7.17 -5.24 28.49
N SER A 342 8.42 -4.77 28.44
CA SER A 342 9.51 -5.23 29.30
C SER A 342 9.25 -4.98 30.80
N ASP A 343 8.40 -4.01 31.13
CA ASP A 343 8.01 -3.68 32.51
C ASP A 343 6.83 -4.53 33.03
N GLY A 344 6.36 -5.49 32.23
CA GLY A 344 5.24 -6.36 32.57
C GLY A 344 3.85 -5.76 32.31
N THR A 345 3.77 -4.56 31.74
CA THR A 345 2.53 -3.98 31.23
C THR A 345 2.25 -4.48 29.80
N PHE A 346 1.09 -4.13 29.27
CA PHE A 346 0.71 -4.43 27.91
C PHE A 346 0.37 -3.18 27.14
N MET A 347 0.53 -3.22 25.82
CA MET A 347 0.08 -2.19 24.92
C MET A 347 -0.74 -2.80 23.78
N VAL A 348 -1.94 -2.26 23.55
CA VAL A 348 -2.71 -2.54 22.35
C VAL A 348 -2.57 -1.38 21.38
N LYS A 349 -2.17 -1.67 20.16
CA LYS A 349 -1.95 -0.66 19.12
C LYS A 349 -2.53 -1.06 17.77
N ARG A 350 -2.78 -0.06 16.92
CA ARG A 350 -3.07 -0.24 15.51
C ARG A 350 -1.77 -0.58 14.75
N ALA A 351 -1.87 -1.34 13.67
CA ALA A 351 -0.71 -1.87 12.95
C ALA A 351 0.24 -0.80 12.37
N ASP A 352 -0.29 0.37 11.99
CA ASP A 352 0.49 1.50 11.45
C ASP A 352 1.23 2.34 12.50
N ARG A 353 0.97 2.09 13.79
CA ARG A 353 1.61 2.86 14.85
C ARG A 353 3.01 2.33 15.11
N THR A 354 4.00 3.11 14.67
CA THR A 354 5.45 2.82 14.81
C THR A 354 6.11 3.65 15.90
N THR A 355 5.45 4.72 16.34
CA THR A 355 5.94 5.61 17.40
C THR A 355 4.83 5.83 18.44
N PRO A 356 5.17 5.98 19.72
CA PRO A 356 4.20 6.22 20.77
C PRO A 356 3.33 7.45 20.54
N GLY A 357 2.02 7.31 20.70
CA GLY A 357 1.11 8.43 20.83
C GLY A 357 1.29 9.15 22.17
N SER A 358 0.72 10.35 22.31
CA SER A 358 0.84 11.20 23.51
C SER A 358 0.35 10.57 24.82
N ASN A 359 -0.46 9.53 24.74
CA ASN A 359 -1.07 8.85 25.90
C ASN A 359 -0.33 7.56 26.30
N VAL A 360 0.81 7.28 25.70
CA VAL A 360 1.59 6.06 25.94
C VAL A 360 2.87 6.43 26.68
N PRO A 361 3.29 5.64 27.69
CA PRO A 361 4.51 5.90 28.44
C PRO A 361 5.74 5.98 27.52
N ALA A 362 6.64 6.91 27.80
CA ALA A 362 7.92 7.00 27.11
C ALA A 362 8.73 5.71 27.31
N GLY A 363 9.32 5.19 26.24
CA GLY A 363 10.12 3.96 26.28
C GLY A 363 9.30 2.68 26.04
N SER A 364 8.00 2.78 25.74
CA SER A 364 7.20 1.63 25.32
C SER A 364 7.77 1.01 24.04
N ASP A 365 7.74 -0.33 24.02
CA ASP A 365 8.20 -1.09 22.84
C ASP A 365 7.17 -1.02 21.71
N TYR A 366 7.56 -0.38 20.61
CA TYR A 366 6.80 -0.28 19.37
C TYR A 366 7.40 -1.14 18.27
N THR A 367 8.05 -2.26 18.64
CA THR A 367 8.64 -3.16 17.65
C THR A 367 7.75 -3.28 16.41
N ASN A 368 8.36 -3.10 15.25
CA ASN A 368 7.73 -3.07 13.94
C ASN A 368 7.28 -4.45 13.49
N PHE A 369 6.32 -5.05 14.19
CA PHE A 369 5.53 -6.15 13.65
C PHE A 369 4.27 -5.63 12.92
N GLY A 370 4.29 -4.36 12.52
CA GLY A 370 3.21 -3.79 11.74
C GLY A 370 3.20 -4.40 10.35
N PHE A 371 2.04 -4.70 9.83
CA PHE A 371 1.82 -4.84 8.40
C PHE A 371 2.13 -3.49 7.76
N ASN A 372 3.40 -3.22 7.45
CA ASN A 372 3.76 -2.07 6.65
C ASN A 372 3.74 -2.52 5.18
N PRO A 373 2.74 -2.11 4.39
CA PRO A 373 2.65 -2.52 2.99
C PRO A 373 3.89 -2.11 2.17
N ARG A 374 4.63 -1.09 2.62
CA ARG A 374 5.86 -0.64 1.96
C ARG A 374 7.08 -1.50 2.30
N GLU A 375 7.12 -2.13 3.48
CA GLU A 375 8.28 -2.91 3.92
C GLU A 375 8.10 -4.41 3.70
N THR A 376 6.87 -4.91 3.69
CA THR A 376 6.59 -6.34 3.51
C THR A 376 6.54 -6.78 2.06
N GLY A 377 6.75 -5.88 1.10
CA GLY A 377 6.78 -6.22 -0.31
C GLY A 377 5.47 -6.86 -0.82
N ALA A 378 5.56 -7.55 -1.92
CA ALA A 378 4.48 -8.06 -2.76
C ALA A 378 3.36 -8.92 -2.12
N LEU A 379 3.42 -9.25 -0.83
CA LEU A 379 2.42 -10.12 -0.19
C LEU A 379 1.09 -9.43 0.14
N LEU A 380 1.02 -8.10 0.10
CA LEU A 380 -0.19 -7.34 0.40
C LEU A 380 -0.59 -6.36 -0.72
N THR A 381 0.13 -6.34 -1.82
CA THR A 381 -0.12 -5.40 -2.92
C THR A 381 -1.19 -5.88 -3.91
N ASN A 382 -1.70 -7.09 -3.76
CA ASN A 382 -2.73 -7.59 -4.66
C ASN A 382 -3.90 -8.21 -3.86
N PRO A 383 -4.91 -7.43 -3.46
CA PRO A 383 -6.17 -7.98 -3.05
C PRO A 383 -6.92 -8.41 -4.33
N SER A 384 -6.75 -9.64 -4.75
CA SER A 384 -7.63 -10.28 -5.74
C SER A 384 -9.01 -10.51 -5.14
#